data_51a49af7c7c741b53ac1c0676d340a07
#
_entry.id   51a49af7c7c741b53ac1c0676d340a07
#
_cell.length_a   1.000
_cell.length_b   1.000
_cell.length_c   1.000
_cell.angle_alpha   90.00
_cell.angle_beta   90.00
_cell.angle_gamma   90.00
#
_symmetry.space_group_name_H-M   'P 1'
#
loop_
_entity.id
_entity.type
_entity.pdbx_description
1 polymer ?
#
loop_
_entity_poly.entity_id
_entity_poly.type
_entity_poly.pdbx_seq_one_letter_code
_entity_poly.pdbx_strand_id
1 'polypeptide(L)'
;MRKTLLVLALLSFAGAAVADDEVFDKAYSMEGVSRVSVENVNGKIEAYAWDRPYLKVRAIKSAHGVRAQETLRLTEIRVRKAGDEIRLETVNPRRRRLFGFLDFGWQNAHVDYELHIPTLTQARLETCNGKVIATGFGNSIACDAVNGSIELKDVFGPVRATTVNGSVRIVFRGPLKDSRVETVNGSVDVAFDRASSIRYNLETVNGRIEGDFQLAVEGKFGPKEARGSYNGGAESLRCETVNGSIRLKAN
;
A
#
# COMPACT_ATOMS: atom_id res chain seq x y z
N MET A 1 -47.88 46.13 22.20
CA MET A 1 -46.59 45.50 21.88
C MET A 1 -46.85 44.28 20.96
N ARG A 2 -46.69 44.46 19.64
CA ARG A 2 -46.88 43.39 18.64
C ARG A 2 -45.53 42.78 18.32
N LYS A 3 -45.36 41.52 18.60
CA LYS A 3 -44.18 40.72 18.25
C LYS A 3 -44.31 40.28 16.79
N THR A 4 -43.48 40.81 15.94
CA THR A 4 -43.38 40.41 14.53
C THR A 4 -42.54 39.13 14.45
N LEU A 5 -43.14 38.06 14.02
CA LEU A 5 -42.48 36.76 13.77
C LEU A 5 -41.84 36.80 12.40
N LEU A 6 -40.52 36.80 12.34
CA LEU A 6 -39.75 36.72 11.09
C LEU A 6 -39.69 35.26 10.66
N VAL A 7 -40.42 34.88 9.61
CA VAL A 7 -40.34 33.55 8.99
C VAL A 7 -39.19 33.58 7.99
N LEU A 8 -38.09 32.91 8.34
CA LEU A 8 -36.97 32.69 7.43
C LEU A 8 -37.33 31.54 6.51
N ALA A 9 -37.65 31.80 5.25
CA ALA A 9 -37.85 30.79 4.22
C ALA A 9 -36.47 30.18 3.85
N LEU A 10 -36.22 28.93 4.25
CA LEU A 10 -35.12 28.15 3.72
C LEU A 10 -35.47 27.74 2.28
N LEU A 11 -34.81 28.35 1.32
CA LEU A 11 -34.73 27.85 -0.04
C LEU A 11 -33.89 26.57 -0.06
N SER A 12 -34.55 25.44 -0.18
CA SER A 12 -33.90 24.16 -0.48
C SER A 12 -33.39 24.19 -1.91
N PHE A 13 -32.10 24.44 -2.09
CA PHE A 13 -31.40 24.12 -3.33
C PHE A 13 -31.36 22.60 -3.44
N ALA A 14 -32.08 22.03 -4.40
CA ALA A 14 -31.85 20.68 -4.88
C ALA A 14 -30.51 20.67 -5.61
N GLY A 15 -29.42 20.56 -4.86
CA GLY A 15 -28.08 20.31 -5.38
C GLY A 15 -28.03 18.88 -5.89
N ALA A 16 -27.49 18.66 -7.08
CA ALA A 16 -27.10 17.36 -7.59
C ALA A 16 -26.36 16.58 -6.49
N ALA A 17 -26.72 15.33 -6.28
CA ALA A 17 -26.11 14.47 -5.28
C ALA A 17 -24.60 14.34 -5.55
N VAL A 18 -23.82 15.19 -4.90
CA VAL A 18 -22.39 14.96 -4.70
C VAL A 18 -22.33 13.78 -3.75
N ALA A 19 -21.63 12.71 -4.15
CA ALA A 19 -21.38 11.61 -3.25
C ALA A 19 -20.66 12.18 -2.02
N ASP A 20 -21.32 12.18 -0.86
CA ASP A 20 -20.71 12.65 0.38
C ASP A 20 -19.61 11.64 0.76
N ASP A 21 -18.35 12.09 0.74
CA ASP A 21 -17.24 11.29 1.24
C ASP A 21 -17.43 11.08 2.73
N GLU A 22 -17.40 9.84 3.17
CA GLU A 22 -17.48 9.51 4.59
C GLU A 22 -16.06 9.35 5.16
N VAL A 23 -15.73 10.17 6.16
CA VAL A 23 -14.41 10.20 6.78
C VAL A 23 -14.43 9.40 8.08
N PHE A 24 -13.52 8.44 8.17
CA PHE A 24 -13.16 7.72 9.39
C PHE A 24 -11.83 8.30 9.91
N ASP A 25 -11.82 8.88 11.11
CA ASP A 25 -10.60 9.43 11.74
C ASP A 25 -10.54 8.95 13.19
N LYS A 26 -9.58 8.09 13.52
CA LYS A 26 -9.40 7.51 14.85
C LYS A 26 -7.94 7.29 15.20
N ALA A 27 -7.66 7.33 16.51
CA ALA A 27 -6.36 6.98 17.07
C ALA A 27 -6.48 5.77 17.99
N TYR A 28 -5.45 4.91 17.97
CA TYR A 28 -5.40 3.67 18.75
C TYR A 28 -4.08 3.59 19.51
N SER A 29 -4.16 3.26 20.82
CA SER A 29 -2.97 2.99 21.62
C SER A 29 -2.20 1.81 21.05
N MET A 30 -0.88 1.95 20.98
CA MET A 30 0.04 0.90 20.55
C MET A 30 0.66 0.13 21.73
N GLU A 31 0.14 0.32 22.94
CA GLU A 31 0.60 -0.43 24.11
C GLU A 31 0.42 -1.94 23.94
N GLY A 32 1.52 -2.69 24.02
CA GLY A 32 1.55 -4.13 23.77
C GLY A 32 1.31 -4.53 22.30
N VAL A 33 1.41 -3.58 21.35
CA VAL A 33 1.26 -3.82 19.91
C VAL A 33 2.60 -3.63 19.22
N SER A 34 3.02 -4.66 18.49
CA SER A 34 4.24 -4.67 17.69
C SER A 34 3.97 -4.69 16.18
N ARG A 35 2.71 -4.98 15.77
CA ARG A 35 2.32 -5.13 14.36
C ARG A 35 1.06 -4.37 14.03
N VAL A 36 1.03 -3.82 12.80
CA VAL A 36 -0.17 -3.22 12.19
C VAL A 36 -0.37 -3.84 10.83
N SER A 37 -1.56 -4.38 10.56
CA SER A 37 -1.95 -4.87 9.24
C SER A 37 -3.16 -4.10 8.70
N VAL A 38 -3.14 -3.84 7.40
CA VAL A 38 -4.20 -3.14 6.67
C VAL A 38 -4.57 -3.94 5.44
N GLU A 39 -5.84 -4.32 5.34
CA GLU A 39 -6.40 -4.99 4.18
C GLU A 39 -7.44 -4.10 3.51
N ASN A 40 -7.17 -3.70 2.30
CA ASN A 40 -8.06 -2.90 1.47
C ASN A 40 -8.42 -3.66 0.17
N VAL A 41 -9.53 -3.29 -0.45
CA VAL A 41 -9.93 -3.84 -1.75
C VAL A 41 -9.70 -2.82 -2.85
N ASN A 42 -10.26 -1.63 -2.70
CA ASN A 42 -10.13 -0.55 -3.68
C ASN A 42 -9.73 0.73 -2.98
N GLY A 43 -8.68 1.35 -3.48
CA GLY A 43 -8.16 2.61 -2.98
C GLY A 43 -6.70 2.50 -2.55
N LYS A 44 -6.09 3.64 -2.38
CA LYS A 44 -4.69 3.75 -1.98
C LYS A 44 -4.50 3.50 -0.48
N ILE A 45 -3.29 3.07 -0.12
CA ILE A 45 -2.83 3.02 1.25
C ILE A 45 -1.58 3.88 1.33
N GLU A 46 -1.65 4.96 2.11
CA GLU A 46 -0.51 5.82 2.43
C GLU A 46 -0.16 5.65 3.92
N ALA A 47 1.05 5.20 4.21
CA ALA A 47 1.51 4.95 5.56
C ALA A 47 2.79 5.74 5.86
N TYR A 48 2.78 6.49 6.94
CA TYR A 48 3.88 7.33 7.38
C TYR A 48 4.35 6.87 8.76
N ALA A 49 5.61 6.54 8.88
CA ALA A 49 6.18 6.25 10.17
C ALA A 49 6.40 7.54 10.96
N TRP A 50 6.14 7.51 12.27
CA TRP A 50 6.34 8.63 13.16
C TRP A 50 6.86 8.22 14.55
N ASP A 51 7.21 9.18 15.36
CA ASP A 51 7.79 8.98 16.71
C ASP A 51 6.77 8.93 17.85
N ARG A 52 5.45 8.94 17.54
CA ARG A 52 4.40 8.94 18.55
C ARG A 52 3.95 7.51 18.91
N PRO A 53 3.56 7.25 20.19
CA PRO A 53 3.24 5.91 20.68
C PRO A 53 1.80 5.46 20.37
N TYR A 54 1.20 5.93 19.29
CA TYR A 54 -0.14 5.53 18.87
C TYR A 54 -0.25 5.42 17.35
N LEU A 55 -1.19 4.61 16.88
CA LEU A 55 -1.60 4.52 15.50
C LEU A 55 -2.67 5.56 15.21
N LYS A 56 -2.47 6.44 14.24
CA LYS A 56 -3.53 7.29 13.70
C LYS A 56 -4.00 6.72 12.37
N VAL A 57 -5.32 6.60 12.21
CA VAL A 57 -5.99 6.10 11.01
C VAL A 57 -6.95 7.14 10.52
N ARG A 58 -6.74 7.63 9.33
CA ARG A 58 -7.71 8.39 8.57
C ARG A 58 -8.06 7.61 7.31
N ALA A 59 -9.34 7.38 7.07
CA ALA A 59 -9.78 6.74 5.84
C ALA A 59 -10.96 7.51 5.24
N ILE A 60 -10.92 7.69 3.92
CA ILE A 60 -11.95 8.39 3.16
C ILE A 60 -12.65 7.34 2.31
N LYS A 61 -13.94 7.11 2.58
CA LYS A 61 -14.78 6.23 1.77
C LYS A 61 -15.49 7.06 0.71
N SER A 62 -15.38 6.67 -0.54
CA SER A 62 -16.11 7.25 -1.66
C SER A 62 -16.82 6.17 -2.48
N ALA A 63 -17.99 6.51 -3.04
CA ALA A 63 -18.71 5.63 -3.93
C ALA A 63 -19.43 6.46 -5.01
N HIS A 64 -19.66 5.85 -6.17
CA HIS A 64 -20.30 6.52 -7.31
C HIS A 64 -21.52 5.73 -7.78
N GLY A 65 -22.45 6.39 -8.48
CA GLY A 65 -23.64 5.77 -9.06
C GLY A 65 -24.88 5.81 -8.18
N VAL A 66 -25.95 5.22 -8.67
CA VAL A 66 -27.32 5.33 -8.11
C VAL A 66 -27.43 4.81 -6.66
N ARG A 67 -26.53 3.90 -6.27
CA ARG A 67 -26.51 3.30 -4.92
C ARG A 67 -25.30 3.73 -4.09
N ALA A 68 -24.69 4.87 -4.41
CA ALA A 68 -23.48 5.34 -3.74
C ALA A 68 -23.64 5.43 -2.21
N GLN A 69 -24.70 6.08 -1.74
CA GLN A 69 -24.95 6.24 -0.29
C GLN A 69 -25.19 4.89 0.41
N GLU A 70 -25.90 3.95 -0.23
CA GLU A 70 -26.11 2.61 0.32
C GLU A 70 -24.80 1.83 0.40
N THR A 71 -23.96 1.93 -0.65
CA THR A 71 -22.63 1.32 -0.70
C THR A 71 -21.72 1.88 0.41
N LEU A 72 -21.69 3.21 0.60
CA LEU A 72 -20.92 3.84 1.68
C LEU A 72 -21.39 3.37 3.06
N ARG A 73 -22.69 3.35 3.29
CA ARG A 73 -23.26 2.91 4.58
C ARG A 73 -22.97 1.44 4.89
N LEU A 74 -22.91 0.58 3.88
CA LEU A 74 -22.65 -0.85 4.03
C LEU A 74 -21.16 -1.20 4.01
N THR A 75 -20.29 -0.28 3.59
CA THR A 75 -18.85 -0.47 3.65
C THR A 75 -18.32 -0.09 5.02
N GLU A 76 -17.74 -1.04 5.71
CA GLU A 76 -17.30 -0.94 7.09
C GLU A 76 -15.76 -0.94 7.17
N ILE A 77 -15.19 -0.02 7.94
CA ILE A 77 -13.78 -0.09 8.33
C ILE A 77 -13.74 -0.77 9.70
N ARG A 78 -13.32 -2.01 9.69
CA ARG A 78 -13.27 -2.84 10.89
C ARG A 78 -11.87 -2.83 11.47
N VAL A 79 -11.75 -2.42 12.74
CA VAL A 79 -10.48 -2.42 13.46
C VAL A 79 -10.56 -3.43 14.60
N ARG A 80 -9.59 -4.35 14.64
CA ARG A 80 -9.50 -5.39 15.66
C ARG A 80 -8.10 -5.39 16.27
N LYS A 81 -8.04 -5.48 17.60
CA LYS A 81 -6.79 -5.77 18.32
C LYS A 81 -6.81 -7.23 18.74
N ALA A 82 -5.79 -7.98 18.32
CA ALA A 82 -5.63 -9.40 18.65
C ALA A 82 -4.16 -9.66 19.03
N GLY A 83 -3.93 -9.95 20.31
CA GLY A 83 -2.56 -10.11 20.83
C GLY A 83 -1.75 -8.82 20.63
N ASP A 84 -0.64 -8.93 19.93
CA ASP A 84 0.30 -7.85 19.61
C ASP A 84 0.05 -7.18 18.24
N GLU A 85 -1.11 -7.43 17.61
CA GLU A 85 -1.48 -6.89 16.31
C GLU A 85 -2.74 -6.02 16.35
N ILE A 86 -2.71 -4.88 15.66
CA ILE A 86 -3.90 -4.14 15.25
C ILE A 86 -4.12 -4.39 13.76
N ARG A 87 -5.29 -4.95 13.43
CA ARG A 87 -5.73 -5.22 12.06
C ARG A 87 -6.86 -4.29 11.65
N LEU A 88 -6.67 -3.63 10.51
CA LEU A 88 -7.66 -2.83 9.83
C LEU A 88 -8.11 -3.58 8.58
N GLU A 89 -9.41 -3.69 8.38
CA GLU A 89 -10.01 -4.40 7.26
C GLU A 89 -11.13 -3.56 6.65
N THR A 90 -11.07 -3.33 5.34
CA THR A 90 -12.22 -2.80 4.60
C THR A 90 -13.17 -3.93 4.26
N VAL A 91 -14.35 -3.92 4.88
CA VAL A 91 -15.41 -4.92 4.65
C VAL A 91 -16.46 -4.33 3.73
N ASN A 92 -16.51 -4.84 2.52
CA ASN A 92 -17.52 -4.45 1.54
C ASN A 92 -18.79 -5.30 1.69
N PRO A 93 -19.97 -4.77 1.30
CA PRO A 93 -21.22 -5.53 1.34
C PRO A 93 -21.11 -6.80 0.50
N ARG A 94 -21.57 -7.93 1.07
CA ARG A 94 -21.60 -9.20 0.35
C ARG A 94 -22.58 -9.10 -0.82
N ARG A 95 -22.15 -9.57 -2.00
CA ARG A 95 -23.02 -9.72 -3.17
C ARG A 95 -24.18 -10.66 -2.83
N ARG A 96 -25.42 -10.16 -2.82
CA ARG A 96 -26.63 -11.02 -2.80
C ARG A 96 -26.92 -11.44 -4.23
N ARG A 97 -26.68 -12.69 -4.56
CA ARG A 97 -27.17 -13.30 -5.80
C ARG A 97 -28.68 -13.51 -5.65
N LEU A 98 -29.47 -12.69 -6.31
CA LEU A 98 -30.89 -12.95 -6.53
C LEU A 98 -30.98 -13.71 -7.85
N PHE A 99 -31.58 -14.90 -7.84
CA PHE A 99 -31.79 -15.75 -9.03
C PHE A 99 -30.52 -16.15 -9.80
N GLY A 100 -29.47 -16.62 -9.14
CA GLY A 100 -28.37 -17.40 -9.73
C GLY A 100 -27.55 -16.77 -10.88
N PHE A 101 -28.11 -15.90 -11.71
CA PHE A 101 -27.50 -15.34 -12.92
C PHE A 101 -27.63 -13.82 -13.06
N LEU A 102 -28.48 -13.14 -12.28
CA LEU A 102 -28.57 -11.67 -12.28
C LEU A 102 -27.73 -11.11 -11.12
N ASP A 103 -26.52 -10.69 -11.43
CA ASP A 103 -25.67 -9.93 -10.53
C ASP A 103 -26.06 -8.44 -10.67
N PHE A 104 -26.95 -7.95 -9.78
CA PHE A 104 -27.17 -6.52 -9.64
C PHE A 104 -25.95 -5.93 -8.92
N GLY A 105 -24.90 -5.67 -9.70
CA GLY A 105 -23.57 -5.30 -9.26
C GLY A 105 -23.58 -4.19 -8.22
N TRP A 106 -23.32 -4.56 -6.98
CA TRP A 106 -22.89 -3.62 -5.96
C TRP A 106 -21.45 -3.19 -6.32
N GLN A 107 -21.28 -1.92 -6.59
CA GLN A 107 -19.93 -1.39 -6.72
C GLN A 107 -19.31 -1.35 -5.32
N ASN A 108 -18.08 -1.85 -5.19
CA ASN A 108 -17.35 -1.71 -3.95
C ASN A 108 -17.01 -0.23 -3.74
N ALA A 109 -17.10 0.25 -2.52
CA ALA A 109 -16.61 1.57 -2.20
C ALA A 109 -15.09 1.65 -2.46
N HIS A 110 -14.64 2.82 -2.81
CA HIS A 110 -13.24 3.19 -2.84
C HIS A 110 -12.88 3.73 -1.45
N VAL A 111 -11.83 3.20 -0.83
CA VAL A 111 -11.40 3.60 0.50
C VAL A 111 -9.92 3.97 0.47
N ASP A 112 -9.63 5.24 0.63
CA ASP A 112 -8.26 5.74 0.72
C ASP A 112 -7.84 5.83 2.18
N TYR A 113 -6.76 5.12 2.53
CA TYR A 113 -6.17 5.14 3.86
C TYR A 113 -4.97 6.08 3.94
N GLU A 114 -4.93 6.90 4.99
CA GLU A 114 -3.78 7.62 5.47
C GLU A 114 -3.49 7.18 6.91
N LEU A 115 -2.31 6.61 7.11
CA LEU A 115 -1.92 5.99 8.37
C LEU A 115 -0.66 6.64 8.91
N HIS A 116 -0.65 6.90 10.23
CA HIS A 116 0.58 7.25 10.91
C HIS A 116 0.87 6.15 11.95
N ILE A 117 1.99 5.46 11.77
CA ILE A 117 2.35 4.23 12.50
C ILE A 117 3.68 4.48 13.22
N PRO A 118 3.84 4.07 14.49
CA PRO A 118 5.13 4.22 15.17
C PRO A 118 6.28 3.55 14.39
N THR A 119 7.42 4.23 14.27
CA THR A 119 8.54 3.87 13.39
C THR A 119 9.04 2.43 13.56
N LEU A 120 9.05 1.90 14.78
CA LEU A 120 9.54 0.55 15.09
C LEU A 120 8.46 -0.54 15.00
N THR A 121 7.27 -0.22 14.49
CA THR A 121 6.18 -1.18 14.28
C THR A 121 6.40 -1.95 12.98
N GLN A 122 6.15 -3.25 12.99
CA GLN A 122 6.05 -4.05 11.79
C GLN A 122 4.77 -3.70 11.04
N ALA A 123 4.85 -3.44 9.75
CA ALA A 123 3.69 -3.08 8.95
C ALA A 123 3.42 -4.10 7.84
N ARG A 124 2.13 -4.46 7.65
CA ARG A 124 1.66 -5.22 6.50
C ARG A 124 0.52 -4.45 5.82
N LEU A 125 0.72 -4.09 4.56
CA LEU A 125 -0.18 -3.25 3.79
C LEU A 125 -0.62 -4.00 2.53
N GLU A 126 -1.91 -4.31 2.43
CA GLU A 126 -2.46 -5.12 1.33
C GLU A 126 -3.59 -4.38 0.63
N THR A 127 -3.57 -4.37 -0.71
CA THR A 127 -4.67 -3.83 -1.51
C THR A 127 -4.86 -4.62 -2.81
N CYS A 128 -6.10 -4.77 -3.27
CA CYS A 128 -6.32 -5.36 -4.60
C CYS A 128 -6.16 -4.31 -5.70
N ASN A 129 -6.78 -3.14 -5.56
CA ASN A 129 -6.79 -2.11 -6.60
C ASN A 129 -6.44 -0.75 -5.99
N GLY A 130 -5.16 -0.41 -6.03
CA GLY A 130 -4.69 0.86 -5.49
C GLY A 130 -3.19 0.87 -5.27
N LYS A 131 -2.65 2.05 -5.12
CA LYS A 131 -1.24 2.27 -4.84
C LYS A 131 -0.95 2.10 -3.35
N VAL A 132 0.18 1.47 -3.01
CA VAL A 132 0.72 1.45 -1.65
C VAL A 132 1.92 2.39 -1.59
N ILE A 133 1.88 3.34 -0.68
CA ILE A 133 2.99 4.27 -0.40
C ILE A 133 3.33 4.15 1.08
N ALA A 134 4.60 3.90 1.40
CA ALA A 134 5.04 3.90 2.80
C ALA A 134 6.37 4.65 2.96
N THR A 135 6.48 5.41 4.04
CA THR A 135 7.63 6.30 4.27
C THR A 135 8.14 6.21 5.71
N GLY A 136 9.46 6.06 5.89
CA GLY A 136 10.13 6.23 7.17
C GLY A 136 10.15 5.01 8.09
N PHE A 137 9.82 3.81 7.60
CA PHE A 137 9.72 2.60 8.43
C PHE A 137 11.09 2.08 8.88
N GLY A 138 11.26 1.99 10.19
CA GLY A 138 12.49 1.48 10.84
C GLY A 138 12.48 -0.03 11.09
N ASN A 139 11.33 -0.68 11.06
CA ASN A 139 11.16 -2.14 11.20
C ASN A 139 10.71 -2.76 9.87
N SER A 140 10.45 -4.07 9.86
CA SER A 140 10.02 -4.79 8.66
C SER A 140 8.70 -4.26 8.10
N ILE A 141 8.65 -4.15 6.77
CA ILE A 141 7.45 -3.78 6.05
C ILE A 141 7.15 -4.79 4.95
N ALA A 142 5.91 -5.27 4.91
CA ALA A 142 5.38 -6.12 3.85
C ALA A 142 4.28 -5.37 3.10
N CYS A 143 4.38 -5.31 1.76
CA CYS A 143 3.40 -4.65 0.90
C CYS A 143 2.98 -5.59 -0.21
N ASP A 144 1.69 -5.88 -0.28
CA ASP A 144 1.12 -6.75 -1.30
C ASP A 144 0.03 -5.99 -2.09
N ALA A 145 0.15 -5.96 -3.42
CA ALA A 145 -0.84 -5.36 -4.30
C ALA A 145 -1.19 -6.31 -5.46
N VAL A 146 -2.38 -6.19 -6.03
CA VAL A 146 -2.70 -6.90 -7.28
C VAL A 146 -2.61 -5.95 -8.46
N ASN A 147 -3.38 -4.88 -8.45
CA ASN A 147 -3.38 -3.86 -9.49
C ASN A 147 -3.00 -2.50 -8.88
N GLY A 148 -1.71 -2.30 -8.70
CA GLY A 148 -1.19 -1.08 -8.12
C GLY A 148 0.32 -1.11 -7.91
N SER A 149 0.92 0.04 -7.97
CA SER A 149 2.35 0.21 -7.71
C SER A 149 2.63 0.31 -6.21
N ILE A 150 3.81 -0.15 -5.81
CA ILE A 150 4.31 -0.05 -4.45
C ILE A 150 5.48 0.95 -4.45
N GLU A 151 5.41 1.94 -3.58
CA GLU A 151 6.45 2.96 -3.41
C GLU A 151 6.86 3.06 -1.95
N LEU A 152 8.08 2.64 -1.64
CA LEU A 152 8.65 2.68 -0.30
C LEU A 152 9.78 3.70 -0.26
N LYS A 153 9.68 4.66 0.66
CA LYS A 153 10.65 5.75 0.81
C LYS A 153 11.26 5.75 2.20
N ASP A 154 12.54 6.07 2.27
CA ASP A 154 13.26 6.23 3.54
C ASP A 154 13.08 5.03 4.48
N VAL A 155 13.17 3.80 3.95
CA VAL A 155 13.05 2.57 4.75
C VAL A 155 14.41 2.15 5.30
N PHE A 156 14.40 1.61 6.52
CA PHE A 156 15.61 1.17 7.22
C PHE A 156 15.59 -0.35 7.52
N GLY A 157 14.38 -0.92 7.60
CA GLY A 157 14.17 -2.32 7.92
C GLY A 157 14.08 -3.22 6.70
N PRO A 158 13.92 -4.55 6.93
CA PRO A 158 13.67 -5.52 5.87
C PRO A 158 12.38 -5.22 5.09
N VAL A 159 12.42 -5.45 3.77
CA VAL A 159 11.28 -5.20 2.88
C VAL A 159 10.84 -6.48 2.17
N ARG A 160 9.52 -6.73 2.18
CA ARG A 160 8.87 -7.63 1.23
C ARG A 160 7.84 -6.85 0.43
N ALA A 161 7.99 -6.80 -0.89
CA ALA A 161 7.06 -6.10 -1.77
C ALA A 161 6.65 -7.00 -2.94
N THR A 162 5.35 -7.24 -3.08
CA THR A 162 4.80 -8.11 -4.13
C THR A 162 3.66 -7.41 -4.85
N THR A 163 3.69 -7.38 -6.18
CA THR A 163 2.56 -6.90 -6.97
C THR A 163 2.39 -7.74 -8.23
N VAL A 164 1.18 -7.76 -8.80
CA VAL A 164 0.97 -8.43 -10.09
C VAL A 164 1.07 -7.43 -11.23
N ASN A 165 0.31 -6.35 -11.17
CA ASN A 165 0.28 -5.32 -12.20
C ASN A 165 0.65 -3.96 -11.60
N GLY A 166 1.94 -3.69 -11.54
CA GLY A 166 2.47 -2.44 -11.01
C GLY A 166 3.98 -2.49 -10.86
N SER A 167 4.59 -1.34 -10.81
CA SER A 167 6.02 -1.21 -10.54
C SER A 167 6.28 -1.10 -9.05
N VAL A 168 7.43 -1.58 -8.61
CA VAL A 168 7.90 -1.45 -7.24
C VAL A 168 9.10 -0.53 -7.22
N ARG A 169 9.03 0.52 -6.40
CA ARG A 169 10.15 1.43 -6.15
C ARG A 169 10.47 1.47 -4.67
N ILE A 170 11.72 1.24 -4.31
CA ILE A 170 12.20 1.25 -2.94
C ILE A 170 13.42 2.15 -2.83
N VAL A 171 13.41 3.04 -1.85
CA VAL A 171 14.55 3.86 -1.46
C VAL A 171 14.88 3.56 -0.01
N PHE A 172 16.01 2.91 0.21
CA PHE A 172 16.54 2.72 1.56
C PHE A 172 17.26 3.97 2.03
N ARG A 173 17.06 4.32 3.29
CA ARG A 173 17.81 5.37 3.97
C ARG A 173 18.80 4.74 4.94
N GLY A 174 19.99 4.42 4.43
CA GLY A 174 21.01 3.66 5.13
C GLY A 174 21.24 2.29 4.51
N PRO A 175 22.02 1.40 5.17
CA PRO A 175 22.35 0.10 4.64
C PRO A 175 21.08 -0.76 4.40
N LEU A 176 20.99 -1.35 3.20
CA LEU A 176 19.92 -2.26 2.82
C LEU A 176 19.90 -3.46 3.77
N LYS A 177 18.70 -3.88 4.15
CA LYS A 177 18.42 -5.09 4.94
C LYS A 177 17.80 -6.16 4.06
N ASP A 178 17.81 -7.42 4.53
CA ASP A 178 17.24 -8.56 3.81
C ASP A 178 15.90 -8.22 3.17
N SER A 179 15.86 -8.28 1.83
CA SER A 179 14.69 -7.79 1.10
C SER A 179 14.34 -8.66 -0.10
N ARG A 180 13.03 -8.78 -0.35
CA ARG A 180 12.47 -9.52 -1.48
C ARG A 180 11.43 -8.67 -2.21
N VAL A 181 11.59 -8.56 -3.52
CA VAL A 181 10.74 -7.74 -4.39
C VAL A 181 10.30 -8.57 -5.58
N GLU A 182 8.99 -8.68 -5.77
CA GLU A 182 8.41 -9.49 -6.84
C GLU A 182 7.33 -8.70 -7.58
N THR A 183 7.36 -8.76 -8.91
CA THR A 183 6.26 -8.26 -9.74
C THR A 183 6.08 -9.15 -10.97
N VAL A 184 4.89 -9.17 -11.55
CA VAL A 184 4.68 -9.86 -12.82
C VAL A 184 4.78 -8.87 -13.98
N ASN A 185 4.01 -7.80 -13.94
CA ASN A 185 3.95 -6.79 -15.00
C ASN A 185 4.33 -5.42 -14.43
N GLY A 186 5.62 -5.16 -14.37
CA GLY A 186 6.15 -3.89 -13.85
C GLY A 186 7.66 -3.94 -13.65
N SER A 187 8.24 -2.78 -13.49
CA SER A 187 9.67 -2.65 -13.20
C SER A 187 9.94 -2.60 -11.70
N VAL A 188 11.13 -3.03 -11.32
CA VAL A 188 11.65 -2.97 -9.95
C VAL A 188 12.81 -1.97 -9.92
N ASP A 189 12.67 -0.90 -9.15
CA ASP A 189 13.71 0.10 -8.92
C ASP A 189 14.09 0.08 -7.43
N VAL A 190 15.32 -0.27 -7.10
CA VAL A 190 15.84 -0.28 -5.72
C VAL A 190 17.04 0.64 -5.60
N ALA A 191 16.93 1.64 -4.75
CA ALA A 191 18.03 2.53 -4.37
C ALA A 191 18.45 2.28 -2.93
N PHE A 192 19.75 2.19 -2.67
CA PHE A 192 20.32 1.92 -1.36
C PHE A 192 21.63 2.69 -1.15
N ASP A 193 22.04 2.80 0.11
CA ASP A 193 23.28 3.48 0.50
C ASP A 193 24.52 2.73 -0.02
N ARG A 194 25.53 3.45 -0.51
CA ARG A 194 26.81 2.87 -0.95
C ARG A 194 27.55 2.07 0.12
N ALA A 195 27.28 2.33 1.39
CA ALA A 195 27.83 1.54 2.48
C ALA A 195 27.15 0.16 2.66
N SER A 196 26.07 -0.12 1.90
CA SER A 196 25.39 -1.41 1.95
C SER A 196 26.31 -2.55 1.53
N SER A 197 26.19 -3.69 2.20
CA SER A 197 26.88 -4.95 1.88
C SER A 197 25.81 -5.97 1.51
N ILE A 198 25.61 -6.23 0.22
CA ILE A 198 24.49 -7.05 -0.27
C ILE A 198 24.95 -8.20 -1.16
N ARG A 199 24.27 -9.33 -1.02
CA ARG A 199 24.24 -10.41 -2.01
C ARG A 199 22.94 -10.26 -2.79
N TYR A 200 23.04 -10.09 -4.10
CA TYR A 200 21.87 -9.91 -4.96
C TYR A 200 21.60 -11.14 -5.84
N ASN A 201 20.31 -11.43 -6.02
CA ASN A 201 19.78 -12.33 -7.03
C ASN A 201 18.65 -11.60 -7.77
N LEU A 202 18.87 -11.32 -9.06
CA LEU A 202 17.99 -10.52 -9.89
C LEU A 202 17.55 -11.35 -11.09
N GLU A 203 16.25 -11.48 -11.32
CA GLU A 203 15.71 -12.33 -12.39
C GLU A 203 14.62 -11.57 -13.16
N THR A 204 14.70 -11.54 -14.50
CA THR A 204 13.63 -11.04 -15.37
C THR A 204 13.48 -11.93 -16.61
N VAL A 205 12.24 -12.14 -17.04
CA VAL A 205 11.99 -12.89 -18.29
C VAL A 205 12.03 -11.96 -19.50
N ASN A 206 11.28 -10.87 -19.46
CA ASN A 206 11.17 -9.90 -20.56
C ASN A 206 11.54 -8.51 -20.07
N GLY A 207 12.84 -8.22 -19.97
CA GLY A 207 13.30 -6.92 -19.48
C GLY A 207 14.81 -6.79 -19.53
N ARG A 208 15.31 -5.82 -18.77
CA ARG A 208 16.74 -5.56 -18.58
C ARG A 208 17.07 -5.60 -17.10
N ILE A 209 18.30 -5.96 -16.79
CA ILE A 209 18.89 -5.83 -15.47
C ILE A 209 19.99 -4.78 -15.59
N GLU A 210 19.87 -3.69 -14.86
CA GLU A 210 20.77 -2.53 -14.92
C GLU A 210 21.17 -2.12 -13.50
N GLY A 211 22.38 -1.58 -13.37
CA GLY A 211 22.88 -1.01 -12.12
C GLY A 211 23.88 0.09 -12.41
N ASP A 212 24.11 0.97 -11.44
CA ASP A 212 25.17 1.98 -11.49
C ASP A 212 26.54 1.45 -11.01
N PHE A 213 26.61 0.13 -10.78
CA PHE A 213 27.83 -0.63 -10.51
C PHE A 213 27.87 -1.88 -11.40
N GLN A 214 29.01 -2.54 -11.46
CA GLN A 214 29.20 -3.71 -12.34
C GLN A 214 28.33 -4.87 -11.90
N LEU A 215 27.40 -5.29 -12.77
CA LEU A 215 26.56 -6.48 -12.64
C LEU A 215 26.98 -7.53 -13.66
N ALA A 216 27.19 -8.77 -13.23
CA ALA A 216 27.37 -9.89 -14.12
C ALA A 216 25.99 -10.40 -14.58
N VAL A 217 25.52 -9.90 -15.72
CA VAL A 217 24.21 -10.30 -16.28
C VAL A 217 24.40 -11.43 -17.26
N GLU A 218 23.73 -12.55 -17.02
CA GLU A 218 23.66 -13.69 -17.93
C GLU A 218 22.35 -13.68 -18.73
N GLY A 219 22.38 -14.24 -19.94
CA GLY A 219 21.23 -14.29 -20.88
C GLY A 219 21.27 -13.18 -21.94
N LYS A 220 21.31 -13.56 -23.24
CA LYS A 220 21.26 -12.62 -24.38
C LYS A 220 19.84 -12.36 -24.88
N PHE A 221 19.03 -13.42 -24.96
CA PHE A 221 17.64 -13.40 -25.41
C PHE A 221 16.77 -14.14 -24.40
N GLY A 222 15.58 -13.59 -24.08
CA GLY A 222 14.66 -14.16 -23.09
C GLY A 222 15.09 -13.91 -21.64
N PRO A 223 14.98 -14.91 -20.76
CA PRO A 223 15.29 -14.74 -19.34
C PRO A 223 16.70 -14.25 -19.08
N LYS A 224 16.83 -13.28 -18.20
CA LYS A 224 18.09 -12.71 -17.74
C LYS A 224 18.21 -12.87 -16.24
N GLU A 225 19.41 -13.16 -15.80
CA GLU A 225 19.74 -13.32 -14.41
C GLU A 225 21.02 -12.55 -14.08
N ALA A 226 21.10 -11.99 -12.88
CA ALA A 226 22.34 -11.47 -12.32
C ALA A 226 22.48 -11.90 -10.87
N ARG A 227 23.55 -12.63 -10.59
CA ARG A 227 23.91 -13.04 -9.21
C ARG A 227 25.27 -12.48 -8.86
N GLY A 228 25.39 -12.01 -7.65
CA GLY A 228 26.68 -11.47 -7.19
C GLY A 228 26.58 -10.86 -5.81
N SER A 229 27.65 -10.12 -5.48
CA SER A 229 27.72 -9.37 -4.23
C SER A 229 28.25 -7.97 -4.47
N TYR A 230 27.79 -7.04 -3.64
CA TYR A 230 28.28 -5.69 -3.54
C TYR A 230 28.78 -5.47 -2.12
N ASN A 231 30.04 -4.99 -1.95
CA ASN A 231 30.70 -4.77 -0.66
C ASN A 231 30.61 -5.97 0.32
N GLY A 232 30.86 -7.20 -0.17
CA GLY A 232 31.00 -8.37 0.70
C GLY A 232 29.74 -9.25 0.89
N GLY A 233 28.53 -8.77 0.64
CA GLY A 233 27.31 -9.60 0.57
C GLY A 233 26.76 -10.08 1.92
N ALA A 234 26.67 -9.19 2.92
CA ALA A 234 26.16 -9.54 4.25
C ALA A 234 24.65 -9.72 4.28
N GLU A 235 23.90 -8.83 3.61
CA GLU A 235 22.44 -8.86 3.53
C GLU A 235 22.00 -9.42 2.16
N SER A 236 20.78 -9.91 2.04
CA SER A 236 20.24 -10.47 0.79
C SER A 236 19.25 -9.54 0.10
N LEU A 237 19.38 -9.39 -1.21
CA LEU A 237 18.39 -8.72 -2.05
C LEU A 237 17.98 -9.66 -3.19
N ARG A 238 16.70 -10.03 -3.21
CA ARG A 238 16.10 -10.79 -4.30
C ARG A 238 15.07 -9.94 -5.02
N CYS A 239 15.24 -9.78 -6.35
CA CYS A 239 14.29 -9.07 -7.18
C CYS A 239 13.90 -9.93 -8.37
N GLU A 240 12.58 -10.10 -8.59
CA GLU A 240 12.03 -10.90 -9.66
C GLU A 240 10.94 -10.14 -10.42
N THR A 241 10.98 -10.21 -11.75
CA THR A 241 9.89 -9.71 -12.60
C THR A 241 9.72 -10.60 -13.83
N VAL A 242 8.52 -10.67 -14.38
CA VAL A 242 8.30 -11.36 -15.65
C VAL A 242 8.40 -10.38 -16.81
N ASN A 243 7.64 -9.29 -16.75
CA ASN A 243 7.58 -8.28 -17.81
C ASN A 243 7.97 -6.91 -17.25
N GLY A 244 9.27 -6.65 -17.18
CA GLY A 244 9.78 -5.39 -16.66
C GLY A 244 11.29 -5.42 -16.44
N SER A 245 11.87 -4.26 -16.20
CA SER A 245 13.29 -4.13 -15.92
C SER A 245 13.57 -4.05 -14.44
N ILE A 246 14.72 -4.54 -14.01
CA ILE A 246 15.23 -4.40 -12.65
C ILE A 246 16.38 -3.41 -12.68
N ARG A 247 16.31 -2.39 -11.84
CA ARG A 247 17.35 -1.38 -11.72
C ARG A 247 17.81 -1.24 -10.27
N LEU A 248 19.10 -1.38 -10.05
CA LEU A 248 19.75 -1.13 -8.77
C LEU A 248 20.57 0.16 -8.83
N LYS A 249 20.48 0.96 -7.76
CA LYS A 249 21.21 2.22 -7.64
C LYS A 249 21.84 2.35 -6.25
N ALA A 250 23.15 2.56 -6.21
CA ALA A 250 23.90 2.85 -4.99
C ALA A 250 24.11 4.38 -4.86
N ASN A 251 23.41 5.01 -3.93
CA ASN A 251 23.39 6.46 -3.73
C ASN A 251 24.49 6.93 -2.75
#